data_506a33628b45f4e450686fb9cd5dba01
#
_entry.id   506a33628b45f4e450686fb9cd5dba01
#
_cell.length_a   1.000
_cell.length_b   1.000
_cell.length_c   1.000
_cell.angle_alpha   90.00
_cell.angle_beta   90.00
_cell.angle_gamma   90.00
#
_symmetry.space_group_name_H-M   'P 1'
#
loop_
_entity.id
_entity.type
_entity.pdbx_description
1 polymer ?
#
loop_
_entity_poly.entity_id
_entity_poly.type
_entity_poly.pdbx_seq_one_letter_code
_entity_poly.pdbx_strand_id
1 'polypeptide(L)'
;MYANSLKNILILPSGFKESLSATQVAEAIKIGVAKSLPAAMIKAIPIADGGEDTAHILAQQTQGKIIPKTITGPLGQPISSYFAMLGQPYQHVAVIEMAAAAGLKLIPLDQRNPMLT
;
A
#
# COMPACT_ATOMS: atom_id res chain seq x y z
N MET A 1 18.05 -12.21 27.28
CA MET A 1 17.31 -13.26 28.02
C MET A 1 15.83 -13.38 27.62
N TYR A 2 15.17 -12.34 27.16
CA TYR A 2 13.74 -12.40 26.72
C TYR A 2 13.52 -12.83 25.24
N ALA A 3 14.52 -12.76 24.37
CA ALA A 3 14.39 -13.03 22.95
C ALA A 3 13.99 -14.48 22.61
N ASN A 4 14.33 -15.46 23.45
CA ASN A 4 14.03 -16.87 23.20
C ASN A 4 12.60 -17.31 23.62
N SER A 5 11.82 -16.43 24.23
CA SER A 5 10.43 -16.73 24.62
C SER A 5 9.38 -16.24 23.63
N LEU A 6 9.74 -15.38 22.66
CA LEU A 6 8.83 -14.85 21.65
C LEU A 6 8.55 -15.92 20.59
N LYS A 7 7.32 -16.44 20.58
CA LYS A 7 6.88 -17.47 19.63
C LYS A 7 6.16 -16.90 18.42
N ASN A 8 5.45 -15.79 18.58
CA ASN A 8 4.63 -15.19 17.53
C ASN A 8 4.92 -13.69 17.43
N ILE A 9 5.18 -13.21 16.22
CA ILE A 9 5.41 -11.79 15.93
C ILE A 9 4.47 -11.38 14.84
N LEU A 10 3.72 -10.29 15.07
CA LEU A 10 2.86 -9.66 14.07
C LEU A 10 3.48 -8.31 13.67
N ILE A 11 3.67 -8.11 12.37
CA ILE A 11 4.25 -6.90 11.79
C ILE A 11 3.16 -6.23 10.95
N LEU A 12 2.78 -5.01 11.30
CA LEU A 12 1.68 -4.24 10.70
C LEU A 12 2.16 -2.84 10.26
N PRO A 13 3.00 -2.71 9.24
CA PRO A 13 3.49 -1.42 8.80
C PRO A 13 2.57 -0.77 7.78
N SER A 14 2.60 0.57 7.71
CA SER A 14 2.21 1.33 6.53
C SER A 14 3.44 1.63 5.65
N GLY A 15 3.24 2.29 4.51
CA GLY A 15 4.31 2.68 3.59
C GLY A 15 5.08 3.93 4.06
N PHE A 16 6.27 4.12 3.49
CA PHE A 16 7.03 5.37 3.61
C PHE A 16 6.85 6.17 2.32
N LYS A 17 6.26 7.35 2.45
CA LYS A 17 5.97 8.23 1.31
C LYS A 17 7.21 8.40 0.43
N GLU A 18 7.01 8.28 -0.89
CA GLU A 18 8.05 8.46 -1.93
C GLU A 18 9.28 7.52 -1.80
N SER A 19 9.22 6.50 -0.91
CA SER A 19 10.33 5.56 -0.69
C SER A 19 9.89 4.11 -0.87
N LEU A 20 9.21 3.53 0.12
CA LEU A 20 8.81 2.12 0.13
C LEU A 20 7.31 1.96 0.30
N SER A 21 6.71 1.04 -0.47
CA SER A 21 5.32 0.62 -0.25
C SER A 21 5.16 -0.12 1.08
N ALA A 22 3.94 -0.17 1.62
CA ALA A 22 3.66 -0.91 2.86
C ALA A 22 4.05 -2.39 2.75
N THR A 23 3.88 -3.00 1.57
CA THR A 23 4.28 -4.38 1.30
C THR A 23 5.80 -4.56 1.36
N GLN A 24 6.56 -3.64 0.77
CA GLN A 24 8.02 -3.66 0.83
C GLN A 24 8.56 -3.47 2.24
N VAL A 25 7.94 -2.55 3.00
CA VAL A 25 8.28 -2.33 4.42
C VAL A 25 8.01 -3.59 5.25
N ALA A 26 6.83 -4.20 5.07
CA ALA A 26 6.45 -5.42 5.76
C ALA A 26 7.46 -6.56 5.54
N GLU A 27 7.87 -6.76 4.28
CA GLU A 27 8.83 -7.81 3.94
C GLU A 27 10.23 -7.50 4.46
N ALA A 28 10.70 -6.25 4.36
CA ALA A 28 12.00 -5.85 4.88
C ALA A 28 12.10 -6.06 6.41
N ILE A 29 11.05 -5.67 7.15
CA ILE A 29 11.00 -5.89 8.61
C ILE A 29 10.97 -7.38 8.91
N LYS A 30 10.15 -8.17 8.20
CA LYS A 30 10.05 -9.62 8.37
C LYS A 30 11.41 -10.30 8.18
N ILE A 31 12.16 -9.95 7.14
CA ILE A 31 13.50 -10.48 6.89
C ILE A 31 14.47 -10.13 8.02
N GLY A 32 14.44 -8.87 8.49
CA GLY A 32 15.30 -8.42 9.59
C GLY A 32 15.00 -9.15 10.90
N VAL A 33 13.72 -9.29 11.26
CA VAL A 33 13.29 -9.99 12.46
C VAL A 33 13.62 -11.49 12.39
N ALA A 34 13.42 -12.13 11.23
CA ALA A 34 13.73 -13.55 11.06
C ALA A 34 15.23 -13.88 11.26
N LYS A 35 16.12 -12.93 10.88
CA LYS A 35 17.56 -13.09 11.14
C LYS A 35 17.91 -13.08 12.62
N SER A 36 17.20 -12.25 13.41
CA SER A 36 17.46 -12.09 14.84
C SER A 36 16.73 -13.12 15.70
N LEU A 37 15.58 -13.61 15.22
CA LEU A 37 14.69 -14.52 15.93
C LEU A 37 14.24 -15.67 15.02
N PRO A 38 15.16 -16.57 14.61
CA PRO A 38 14.88 -17.59 13.60
C PRO A 38 13.84 -18.64 14.03
N ALA A 39 13.58 -18.78 15.32
CA ALA A 39 12.58 -19.71 15.86
C ALA A 39 11.17 -19.08 16.02
N ALA A 40 11.01 -17.79 15.73
CA ALA A 40 9.72 -17.12 15.86
C ALA A 40 8.84 -17.33 14.61
N MET A 41 7.54 -17.51 14.85
CA MET A 41 6.54 -17.40 13.77
C MET A 41 6.26 -15.94 13.48
N ILE A 42 6.54 -15.51 12.26
CA ILE A 42 6.42 -14.09 11.88
C ILE A 42 5.30 -13.97 10.84
N LYS A 43 4.29 -13.16 11.16
CA LYS A 43 3.25 -12.75 10.22
C LYS A 43 3.40 -11.27 9.92
N ALA A 44 3.58 -10.92 8.66
CA ALA A 44 3.67 -9.54 8.19
C ALA A 44 2.45 -9.24 7.31
N ILE A 45 1.72 -8.17 7.65
CA ILE A 45 0.51 -7.74 6.94
C ILE A 45 0.64 -6.24 6.70
N PRO A 46 0.77 -5.78 5.43
CA PRO A 46 0.77 -4.36 5.13
C PRO A 46 -0.58 -3.74 5.49
N ILE A 47 -0.55 -2.53 6.06
CA ILE A 47 -1.75 -1.79 6.45
C ILE A 47 -2.12 -0.79 5.36
N ALA A 48 -3.38 -0.86 4.91
CA ALA A 48 -4.00 0.16 4.08
C ALA A 48 -4.46 1.32 5.00
N ASP A 49 -3.94 2.52 4.76
CA ASP A 49 -4.20 3.72 5.58
C ASP A 49 -5.00 4.81 4.84
N GLY A 50 -5.48 4.49 3.63
CA GLY A 50 -6.18 5.42 2.74
C GLY A 50 -5.25 6.16 1.76
N GLY A 51 -3.94 6.05 1.93
CA GLY A 51 -2.93 6.60 1.03
C GLY A 51 -2.55 5.66 -0.12
N GLU A 52 -1.33 5.84 -0.63
CA GLU A 52 -0.79 5.04 -1.73
C GLU A 52 -0.81 3.53 -1.40
N ASP A 53 -1.06 2.70 -2.42
CA ASP A 53 -1.18 1.24 -2.35
C ASP A 53 -2.40 0.69 -1.60
N THR A 54 -3.27 1.52 -1.03
CA THR A 54 -4.48 1.06 -0.32
C THR A 54 -5.34 0.13 -1.17
N ALA A 55 -5.59 0.51 -2.43
CA ALA A 55 -6.41 -0.29 -3.34
C ALA A 55 -5.76 -1.65 -3.66
N HIS A 56 -4.43 -1.68 -3.87
CA HIS A 56 -3.68 -2.91 -4.09
C HIS A 56 -3.68 -3.84 -2.87
N ILE A 57 -3.44 -3.28 -1.67
CA ILE A 57 -3.44 -4.05 -0.43
C ILE A 57 -4.82 -4.69 -0.20
N LEU A 58 -5.90 -3.92 -0.32
CA LEU A 58 -7.26 -4.43 -0.10
C LEU A 58 -7.68 -5.45 -1.17
N ALA A 59 -7.32 -5.22 -2.44
CA ALA A 59 -7.56 -6.21 -3.49
C ALA A 59 -6.81 -7.52 -3.19
N GLN A 60 -5.53 -7.44 -2.83
CA GLN A 60 -4.72 -8.62 -2.52
C GLN A 60 -5.28 -9.39 -1.31
N GLN A 61 -5.65 -8.71 -0.23
CA GLN A 61 -6.17 -9.34 0.99
C GLN A 61 -7.53 -10.03 0.77
N THR A 62 -8.31 -9.55 -0.19
CA THR A 62 -9.64 -10.10 -0.50
C THR A 62 -9.67 -11.00 -1.74
N GLN A 63 -8.50 -11.23 -2.38
CA GLN A 63 -8.42 -11.90 -3.69
C GLN A 63 -9.26 -11.19 -4.77
N GLY A 64 -9.30 -9.87 -4.71
CA GLY A 64 -9.96 -9.00 -5.66
C GLY A 64 -9.13 -8.73 -6.91
N LYS A 65 -9.50 -7.68 -7.65
CA LYS A 65 -8.87 -7.32 -8.93
C LYS A 65 -8.55 -5.83 -8.98
N ILE A 66 -7.42 -5.49 -9.58
CA ILE A 66 -7.07 -4.13 -10.00
C ILE A 66 -7.55 -3.92 -11.43
N ILE A 67 -8.28 -2.84 -11.66
CA ILE A 67 -8.85 -2.49 -12.95
C ILE A 67 -8.21 -1.20 -13.43
N PRO A 68 -7.37 -1.25 -14.49
CA PRO A 68 -6.72 -0.07 -15.03
C PRO A 68 -7.75 0.86 -15.71
N LYS A 69 -7.52 2.17 -15.60
CA LYS A 69 -8.31 3.22 -16.24
C LYS A 69 -7.44 4.40 -16.63
N THR A 70 -7.77 5.00 -17.77
CA THR A 70 -7.27 6.34 -18.11
C THR A 70 -8.23 7.36 -17.51
N ILE A 71 -7.68 8.33 -16.78
CA ILE A 71 -8.42 9.40 -16.10
C ILE A 71 -7.74 10.74 -16.34
N THR A 72 -8.40 11.84 -16.01
CA THR A 72 -7.77 13.16 -15.95
C THR A 72 -6.91 13.25 -14.71
N GLY A 73 -5.64 13.55 -14.90
CA GLY A 73 -4.66 13.72 -13.82
C GLY A 73 -4.72 15.12 -13.19
N PRO A 74 -3.89 15.36 -12.15
CA PRO A 74 -3.93 16.61 -11.38
C PRO A 74 -3.53 17.85 -12.17
N LEU A 75 -2.80 17.70 -13.27
CA LEU A 75 -2.40 18.79 -14.17
C LEU A 75 -3.28 18.88 -15.42
N GLY A 76 -4.44 18.22 -15.44
CA GLY A 76 -5.42 18.28 -16.52
C GLY A 76 -5.16 17.34 -17.71
N GLN A 77 -4.02 16.62 -17.76
CA GLN A 77 -3.72 15.67 -18.84
C GLN A 77 -4.23 14.26 -18.50
N PRO A 78 -4.48 13.41 -19.52
CA PRO A 78 -4.79 12.00 -19.30
C PRO A 78 -3.60 11.28 -18.65
N ILE A 79 -3.89 10.48 -17.63
CA ILE A 79 -2.93 9.61 -16.96
C ILE A 79 -3.47 8.19 -16.86
N SER A 80 -2.56 7.22 -16.77
CA SER A 80 -2.91 5.85 -16.41
C SER A 80 -3.11 5.76 -14.89
N SER A 81 -4.23 5.24 -14.49
CA SER A 81 -4.59 5.02 -13.09
C SER A 81 -5.35 3.70 -12.96
N TYR A 82 -5.94 3.45 -11.80
CA TYR A 82 -6.67 2.22 -11.51
C TYR A 82 -7.69 2.41 -10.38
N PHE A 83 -8.56 1.43 -10.24
CA PHE A 83 -9.35 1.20 -9.04
C PHE A 83 -9.36 -0.30 -8.72
N ALA A 84 -9.70 -0.68 -7.50
CA ALA A 84 -9.83 -2.07 -7.12
C ALA A 84 -11.30 -2.48 -7.01
N MET A 85 -11.60 -3.70 -7.45
CA MET A 85 -12.80 -4.43 -7.05
C MET A 85 -12.37 -5.48 -6.03
N LEU A 86 -13.00 -5.47 -4.86
CA LEU A 86 -12.66 -6.41 -3.80
C LEU A 86 -13.19 -7.82 -4.13
N GLY A 87 -12.56 -8.83 -3.54
CA GLY A 87 -13.00 -10.21 -3.64
C GLY A 87 -14.02 -10.58 -2.56
N GLN A 88 -14.28 -11.88 -2.40
CA GLN A 88 -15.22 -12.39 -1.41
C GLN A 88 -14.81 -12.03 0.03
N PRO A 89 -15.76 -11.66 0.90
CA PRO A 89 -17.21 -11.49 0.66
C PRO A 89 -17.60 -10.08 0.16
N TYR A 90 -16.62 -9.25 -0.26
CA TYR A 90 -16.79 -7.83 -0.58
C TYR A 90 -16.86 -7.54 -2.08
N GLN A 91 -17.29 -8.49 -2.91
CA GLN A 91 -17.28 -8.38 -4.38
C GLN A 91 -18.13 -7.24 -4.96
N HIS A 92 -18.95 -6.57 -4.15
CA HIS A 92 -19.73 -5.39 -4.55
C HIS A 92 -19.06 -4.07 -4.16
N VAL A 93 -17.85 -4.12 -3.60
CA VAL A 93 -17.11 -2.94 -3.14
C VAL A 93 -16.04 -2.58 -4.14
N ALA A 94 -16.07 -1.35 -4.63
CA ALA A 94 -14.98 -0.73 -5.37
C ALA A 94 -14.17 0.18 -4.45
N VAL A 95 -12.86 0.13 -4.56
CA VAL A 95 -11.93 1.02 -3.86
C VAL A 95 -11.30 1.96 -4.86
N ILE A 96 -11.58 3.25 -4.72
CA ILE A 96 -10.97 4.33 -5.50
C ILE A 96 -9.95 5.03 -4.60
N GLU A 97 -8.71 5.02 -5.02
CA GLU A 97 -7.59 5.60 -4.28
C GLU A 97 -7.30 7.01 -4.82
N MET A 98 -7.48 8.04 -3.99
CA MET A 98 -7.20 9.42 -4.39
C MET A 98 -5.73 9.60 -4.79
N ALA A 99 -4.81 8.95 -4.12
CA ALA A 99 -3.38 9.03 -4.43
C ALA A 99 -3.03 8.49 -5.82
N ALA A 100 -3.79 7.52 -6.33
CA ALA A 100 -3.64 6.99 -7.69
C ALA A 100 -4.14 7.95 -8.78
N ALA A 101 -4.98 8.93 -8.41
CA ALA A 101 -5.56 9.91 -9.33
C ALA A 101 -4.92 11.30 -9.20
N ALA A 102 -4.54 11.71 -8.00
CA ALA A 102 -4.07 13.06 -7.67
C ALA A 102 -2.95 13.07 -6.62
N GLY A 103 -2.21 11.97 -6.47
CA GLY A 103 -1.10 11.88 -5.51
C GLY A 103 0.10 12.73 -5.88
N LEU A 104 0.92 13.08 -4.88
CA LEU A 104 2.10 13.93 -5.05
C LEU A 104 3.11 13.40 -6.08
N LYS A 105 3.20 12.07 -6.24
CA LYS A 105 4.08 11.43 -7.22
C LYS A 105 3.73 11.76 -8.67
N LEU A 106 2.49 12.16 -8.93
CA LEU A 106 2.01 12.53 -10.26
C LEU A 106 2.34 13.96 -10.66
N ILE A 107 2.87 14.76 -9.72
CA ILE A 107 3.17 16.17 -9.91
C ILE A 107 4.68 16.38 -9.74
N PRO A 108 5.39 16.90 -10.76
CA PRO A 108 6.78 17.30 -10.63
C PRO A 108 6.98 18.27 -9.46
N LEU A 109 8.13 18.20 -8.79
CA LEU A 109 8.39 18.97 -7.56
C LEU A 109 8.23 20.49 -7.76
N ASP A 110 8.64 20.99 -8.92
CA ASP A 110 8.57 22.41 -9.31
C ASP A 110 7.15 22.88 -9.65
N GLN A 111 6.22 21.94 -9.84
CA GLN A 111 4.80 22.21 -10.15
C GLN A 111 3.87 21.96 -8.97
N ARG A 112 4.38 21.53 -7.83
CA ARG A 112 3.59 21.26 -6.62
C ARG A 112 3.15 22.57 -5.97
N ASN A 113 1.92 22.98 -6.27
CA ASN A 113 1.29 24.16 -5.69
C ASN A 113 -0.16 23.83 -5.30
N PRO A 114 -0.46 23.62 -4.01
CA PRO A 114 -1.80 23.24 -3.55
C PRO A 114 -2.89 24.28 -3.83
N MET A 115 -2.53 25.46 -4.29
CA MET A 115 -3.49 26.49 -4.74
C MET A 115 -3.84 26.38 -6.23
N LEU A 116 -3.09 25.57 -7.00
CA LEU A 116 -3.26 25.44 -8.45
C LEU A 116 -3.46 24.00 -8.91
N THR A 117 -3.09 23.03 -8.07
CA THR A 117 -3.15 21.58 -8.38
C THR A 117 -3.79 20.79 -7.27
#